data_46cedd130c4eaea8c33bb54133f9fc0a
#
_entry.id   46cedd130c4eaea8c33bb54133f9fc0a
#
_cell.length_a   1.000
_cell.length_b   1.000
_cell.length_c   1.000
_cell.angle_alpha   90.00
_cell.angle_beta   90.00
_cell.angle_gamma   90.00
#
_symmetry.space_group_name_H-M   'P 1'
#
loop_
_entity.id
_entity.type
_entity.pdbx_description
1 polymer ?
#
loop_
_entity_poly.entity_id
_entity_poly.type
_entity_poly.pdbx_seq_one_letter_code
_entity_poly.pdbx_strand_id
1 'polypeptide(L)'
;SVFMDMVGEISHELARHEIDLLLIADDDLADKHSYMRMVQSRRVDALIVAHTLDHDPRLEQLQAAGFPFLALGRSQLPQPYAWFDFDNYAGTYNATRWLIEKGHRRIALLGESNNQAFITQRRQGYLDALREAGLSSEWLRAMPPSRRVGYATTNELLSLPQPPTAIITDCNTHGDGAAMALAQRGLLCGENAVSLVVYDGLPQDSIVDVDVAAVIQSTRQGVGKQIADMVRQLINGDDIAQLQVLWQPEFFPGQTA
;
A
#
# COMPACT_ATOMS: atom_id res chain seq x y z
N SER A 1 -12.99 -1.49 1.54
CA SER A 1 -11.53 -1.56 1.36
C SER A 1 -10.95 -0.15 1.34
N VAL A 2 -9.71 0.00 1.77
CA VAL A 2 -9.02 1.30 1.80
C VAL A 2 -9.04 1.98 0.43
N PHE A 3 -8.82 1.22 -0.63
CA PHE A 3 -8.86 1.74 -2.00
C PHE A 3 -10.25 2.25 -2.39
N MET A 4 -11.30 1.51 -2.08
CA MET A 4 -12.67 1.93 -2.44
C MET A 4 -13.13 3.14 -1.63
N ASP A 5 -12.67 3.28 -0.41
CA ASP A 5 -12.93 4.47 0.40
C ASP A 5 -12.28 5.70 -0.25
N MET A 6 -11.05 5.57 -0.72
CA MET A 6 -10.36 6.62 -1.45
C MET A 6 -11.09 6.97 -2.76
N VAL A 7 -11.55 5.98 -3.51
CA VAL A 7 -12.35 6.19 -4.74
C VAL A 7 -13.62 7.00 -4.43
N GLY A 8 -14.30 6.68 -3.34
CA GLY A 8 -15.46 7.41 -2.89
C GLY A 8 -15.16 8.88 -2.58
N GLU A 9 -14.06 9.15 -1.88
CA GLU A 9 -13.63 10.52 -1.57
C GLU A 9 -13.29 11.29 -2.86
N ILE A 10 -12.57 10.69 -3.78
CA ILE A 10 -12.23 11.32 -5.06
C ILE A 10 -13.49 11.66 -5.84
N SER A 11 -14.42 10.73 -5.94
CA SER A 11 -15.69 10.92 -6.64
C SER A 11 -16.49 12.08 -6.05
N HIS A 12 -16.57 12.13 -4.72
CA HIS A 12 -17.27 13.20 -4.02
C HIS A 12 -16.65 14.57 -4.30
N GLU A 13 -15.34 14.69 -4.24
CA GLU A 13 -14.64 15.95 -4.49
C GLU A 13 -14.73 16.39 -5.95
N LEU A 14 -14.63 15.45 -6.91
CA LEU A 14 -14.77 15.76 -8.33
C LEU A 14 -16.18 16.22 -8.68
N ALA A 15 -17.21 15.65 -8.07
CA ALA A 15 -18.60 16.03 -8.28
C ALA A 15 -18.87 17.51 -7.96
N ARG A 16 -18.15 18.08 -6.99
CA ARG A 16 -18.23 19.50 -6.65
C ARG A 16 -17.77 20.41 -7.80
N HIS A 17 -17.05 19.87 -8.77
CA HIS A 17 -16.53 20.56 -9.93
C HIS A 17 -17.16 20.08 -11.24
N GLU A 18 -18.31 19.40 -11.13
CA GLU A 18 -19.05 18.86 -12.27
C GLU A 18 -18.23 17.86 -13.10
N ILE A 19 -17.36 17.09 -12.42
CA ILE A 19 -16.57 16.01 -13.03
C ILE A 19 -17.10 14.68 -12.51
N ASP A 20 -17.45 13.79 -13.42
CA ASP A 20 -17.89 12.44 -13.09
C ASP A 20 -16.72 11.48 -13.08
N LEU A 21 -16.75 10.50 -12.15
CA LEU A 21 -15.79 9.44 -12.07
C LEU A 21 -16.41 8.12 -12.53
N LEU A 22 -15.85 7.52 -13.57
CA LEU A 22 -16.23 6.19 -14.04
C LEU A 22 -15.19 5.18 -13.57
N LEU A 23 -15.65 4.11 -12.95
CA LEU A 23 -14.77 3.00 -12.52
C LEU A 23 -14.76 1.93 -13.62
N ILE A 24 -13.57 1.64 -14.15
CA ILE A 24 -13.37 0.67 -15.20
C ILE A 24 -12.47 -0.44 -14.66
N ALA A 25 -12.97 -1.66 -14.70
CA ALA A 25 -12.16 -2.83 -14.39
C ALA A 25 -11.17 -3.07 -15.53
N ASP A 26 -9.91 -3.25 -15.17
CA ASP A 26 -8.86 -3.66 -16.09
C ASP A 26 -8.64 -5.17 -15.91
N ASP A 27 -9.21 -5.94 -16.81
CA ASP A 27 -9.14 -7.40 -16.78
C ASP A 27 -8.04 -7.86 -17.73
N ASP A 28 -6.92 -8.27 -17.17
CA ASP A 28 -5.77 -8.79 -17.90
C ASP A 28 -6.14 -10.03 -18.76
N LEU A 29 -7.16 -10.79 -18.33
CA LEU A 29 -7.60 -11.98 -19.05
C LEU A 29 -8.39 -11.65 -20.31
N ALA A 30 -8.98 -10.47 -20.38
CA ALA A 30 -9.81 -10.06 -21.50
C ALA A 30 -9.00 -9.62 -22.72
N ASP A 31 -7.70 -9.46 -22.62
CA ASP A 31 -6.79 -9.00 -23.68
C ASP A 31 -7.30 -7.76 -24.43
N LYS A 32 -8.03 -6.93 -23.76
CA LYS A 32 -8.73 -5.84 -24.48
C LYS A 32 -8.64 -4.54 -23.72
N HIS A 33 -7.51 -4.11 -23.36
CA HIS A 33 -7.22 -2.77 -22.88
C HIS A 33 -8.46 -1.88 -22.84
N SER A 34 -9.42 -2.16 -21.96
CA SER A 34 -10.69 -1.44 -21.87
C SER A 34 -10.50 0.06 -21.69
N TYR A 35 -9.41 0.47 -21.01
CA TYR A 35 -9.03 1.85 -20.86
C TYR A 35 -8.70 2.51 -22.21
N MET A 36 -8.08 1.77 -23.16
CA MET A 36 -7.77 2.31 -24.49
C MET A 36 -9.02 2.55 -25.33
N ARG A 37 -10.06 1.75 -25.14
CA ARG A 37 -11.35 2.03 -25.79
C ARG A 37 -11.96 3.35 -25.31
N MET A 38 -11.82 3.65 -24.02
CA MET A 38 -12.25 4.93 -23.46
C MET A 38 -11.46 6.11 -24.03
N VAL A 39 -10.16 5.94 -24.20
CA VAL A 39 -9.28 6.92 -24.83
C VAL A 39 -9.67 7.16 -26.28
N GLN A 40 -9.80 6.09 -27.07
CA GLN A 40 -10.10 6.17 -28.49
C GLN A 40 -11.50 6.70 -28.78
N SER A 41 -12.47 6.36 -27.96
CA SER A 41 -13.85 6.84 -28.10
C SER A 41 -14.09 8.22 -27.52
N ARG A 42 -13.09 8.82 -26.88
CA ARG A 42 -13.17 10.14 -26.22
C ARG A 42 -14.31 10.23 -25.21
N ARG A 43 -14.58 9.12 -24.51
CA ARG A 43 -15.61 9.08 -23.47
C ARG A 43 -15.16 9.69 -22.14
N VAL A 44 -13.86 9.86 -21.96
CA VAL A 44 -13.27 10.45 -20.77
C VAL A 44 -12.24 11.50 -21.16
N ASP A 45 -12.03 12.47 -20.29
CA ASP A 45 -11.08 13.56 -20.49
C ASP A 45 -9.70 13.24 -19.95
N ALA A 46 -9.63 12.36 -18.95
CA ALA A 46 -8.39 11.89 -18.32
C ALA A 46 -8.61 10.52 -17.71
N LEU A 47 -7.52 9.84 -17.38
CA LEU A 47 -7.55 8.57 -16.66
C LEU A 47 -6.79 8.69 -15.36
N ILE A 48 -7.33 8.07 -14.30
CA ILE A 48 -6.59 7.76 -13.07
C ILE A 48 -6.25 6.28 -13.13
N VAL A 49 -4.95 5.95 -13.06
CA VAL A 49 -4.47 4.58 -13.14
C VAL A 49 -3.95 4.17 -11.77
N ALA A 50 -4.60 3.20 -11.15
CA ALA A 50 -4.24 2.69 -9.83
C ALA A 50 -3.52 1.34 -9.91
N HIS A 51 -2.99 0.89 -8.78
CA HIS A 51 -2.26 -0.38 -8.66
C HIS A 51 -1.15 -0.51 -9.70
N THR A 52 -0.34 0.53 -9.79
CA THR A 52 0.74 0.61 -10.77
C THR A 52 1.82 -0.44 -10.53
N LEU A 53 2.39 -0.93 -11.62
CA LEU A 53 3.56 -1.81 -11.60
C LEU A 53 4.84 -0.98 -11.67
N ASP A 54 5.98 -1.57 -11.30
CA ASP A 54 7.29 -0.90 -11.43
C ASP A 54 7.56 -0.45 -12.87
N HIS A 55 7.20 -1.29 -13.83
CA HIS A 55 7.17 -1.00 -15.26
C HIS A 55 5.75 -1.30 -15.76
N ASP A 56 4.94 -0.26 -15.86
CA ASP A 56 3.51 -0.43 -16.15
C ASP A 56 3.21 -0.15 -17.63
N PRO A 57 2.86 -1.17 -18.42
CA PRO A 57 2.59 -1.00 -19.84
C PRO A 57 1.38 -0.10 -20.13
N ARG A 58 0.43 -0.01 -19.20
CA ARG A 58 -0.72 0.90 -19.35
C ARG A 58 -0.26 2.35 -19.38
N LEU A 59 0.63 2.72 -18.44
CA LEU A 59 1.18 4.06 -18.36
C LEU A 59 2.06 4.40 -19.58
N GLU A 60 2.85 3.42 -20.04
CA GLU A 60 3.66 3.59 -21.25
C GLU A 60 2.79 3.87 -22.47
N GLN A 61 1.70 3.14 -22.63
CA GLN A 61 0.77 3.34 -23.75
C GLN A 61 0.08 4.70 -23.68
N LEU A 62 -0.36 5.12 -22.49
CA LEU A 62 -1.00 6.42 -22.32
C LEU A 62 -0.04 7.57 -22.58
N GLN A 63 1.20 7.44 -22.13
CA GLN A 63 2.24 8.44 -22.38
C GLN A 63 2.55 8.55 -23.87
N ALA A 64 2.70 7.41 -24.56
CA ALA A 64 2.95 7.37 -25.99
C ALA A 64 1.77 7.95 -26.80
N ALA A 65 0.54 7.75 -26.34
CA ALA A 65 -0.65 8.30 -26.98
C ALA A 65 -0.88 9.79 -26.66
N GLY A 66 -0.12 10.36 -25.73
CA GLY A 66 -0.30 11.76 -25.33
C GLY A 66 -1.62 12.02 -24.59
N PHE A 67 -2.22 10.99 -24.00
CA PHE A 67 -3.49 11.11 -23.30
C PHE A 67 -3.27 11.49 -21.83
N PRO A 68 -4.02 12.46 -21.27
CA PRO A 68 -3.85 12.87 -19.89
C PRO A 68 -4.14 11.75 -18.90
N PHE A 69 -3.19 11.47 -18.00
CA PHE A 69 -3.38 10.49 -16.95
C PHE A 69 -2.68 10.91 -15.65
N LEU A 70 -3.24 10.46 -14.54
CA LEU A 70 -2.65 10.56 -13.23
C LEU A 70 -2.39 9.13 -12.71
N ALA A 71 -1.14 8.81 -12.42
CA ALA A 71 -0.80 7.54 -11.80
C ALA A 71 -0.97 7.61 -10.28
N LEU A 72 -1.68 6.66 -9.70
CA LEU A 72 -1.69 6.44 -8.25
C LEU A 72 -0.66 5.37 -7.93
N GLY A 73 0.55 5.83 -7.64
CA GLY A 73 1.74 5.01 -7.49
C GLY A 73 2.74 5.27 -8.61
N ARG A 74 4.02 5.38 -8.24
CA ARG A 74 5.09 5.66 -9.18
C ARG A 74 5.47 4.42 -9.98
N SER A 75 5.75 4.65 -11.26
CA SER A 75 6.26 3.65 -12.19
C SER A 75 7.43 4.25 -12.97
N GLN A 76 8.27 3.41 -13.55
CA GLN A 76 9.37 3.88 -14.39
C GLN A 76 8.85 4.14 -15.80
N LEU A 77 8.90 5.40 -16.23
CA LEU A 77 8.48 5.84 -17.56
C LEU A 77 9.60 6.67 -18.23
N PRO A 78 9.65 6.67 -19.58
CA PRO A 78 10.68 7.42 -20.31
C PRO A 78 10.65 8.93 -20.08
N GLN A 79 9.45 9.50 -19.88
CA GLN A 79 9.27 10.93 -19.71
C GLN A 79 8.58 11.24 -18.38
N PRO A 80 8.71 12.48 -17.85
CA PRO A 80 7.96 12.91 -16.67
C PRO A 80 6.46 12.76 -16.88
N TYR A 81 5.74 12.45 -15.81
CA TYR A 81 4.30 12.21 -15.82
C TYR A 81 3.70 12.65 -14.48
N ALA A 82 2.39 12.85 -14.45
CA ALA A 82 1.65 13.19 -13.25
C ALA A 82 1.45 11.95 -12.39
N TRP A 83 1.80 12.05 -11.10
CA TRP A 83 1.61 10.96 -10.16
C TRP A 83 1.36 11.48 -8.75
N PHE A 84 0.57 10.74 -8.01
CA PHE A 84 0.43 10.84 -6.56
C PHE A 84 0.86 9.51 -5.94
N ASP A 85 1.63 9.55 -4.88
CA ASP A 85 2.06 8.34 -4.19
C ASP A 85 2.26 8.60 -2.70
N PHE A 86 2.18 7.52 -1.92
CA PHE A 86 2.67 7.48 -0.56
C PHE A 86 4.08 6.90 -0.54
N ASP A 87 4.90 7.34 0.41
CA ASP A 87 6.24 6.81 0.58
C ASP A 87 6.20 5.43 1.24
N ASN A 88 5.88 4.43 0.44
CA ASN A 88 5.73 3.04 0.89
C ASN A 88 7.05 2.46 1.41
N TYR A 89 8.16 2.86 0.80
CA TYR A 89 9.49 2.48 1.28
C TYR A 89 9.73 3.00 2.71
N ALA A 90 9.50 4.28 2.94
CA ALA A 90 9.68 4.89 4.25
C ALA A 90 8.77 4.27 5.31
N GLY A 91 7.55 3.90 4.93
CA GLY A 91 6.58 3.29 5.85
C GLY A 91 7.13 2.04 6.52
N THR A 92 7.60 1.09 5.75
CA THR A 92 8.18 -0.16 6.30
C THR A 92 9.60 0.04 6.82
N TYR A 93 10.39 0.88 6.18
CA TYR A 93 11.74 1.19 6.66
C TYR A 93 11.68 1.75 8.09
N ASN A 94 10.85 2.74 8.34
CA ASN A 94 10.73 3.37 9.64
C ASN A 94 10.13 2.42 10.70
N ALA A 95 9.14 1.63 10.32
CA ALA A 95 8.57 0.61 11.22
C ALA A 95 9.59 -0.45 11.62
N THR A 96 10.38 -0.92 10.67
CA THR A 96 11.44 -1.90 10.92
C THR A 96 12.52 -1.29 11.83
N ARG A 97 12.94 -0.06 11.56
CA ARG A 97 13.89 0.67 12.39
C ARG A 97 13.38 0.85 13.82
N TRP A 98 12.11 1.18 13.98
CA TRP A 98 11.48 1.28 15.30
C TRP A 98 11.63 -0.04 16.10
N LEU A 99 11.33 -1.16 15.46
CA LEU A 99 11.43 -2.47 16.10
C LEU A 99 12.89 -2.81 16.46
N ILE A 100 13.82 -2.50 15.58
CA ILE A 100 15.26 -2.70 15.84
C ILE A 100 15.71 -1.87 17.04
N GLU A 101 15.29 -0.62 17.14
CA GLU A 101 15.60 0.26 18.26
C GLU A 101 14.98 -0.22 19.57
N LYS A 102 13.88 -0.95 19.52
CA LYS A 102 13.27 -1.62 20.68
C LYS A 102 14.00 -2.92 21.08
N GLY A 103 15.00 -3.34 20.32
CA GLY A 103 15.82 -4.51 20.62
C GLY A 103 15.45 -5.77 19.85
N HIS A 104 14.51 -5.71 18.93
CA HIS A 104 14.17 -6.85 18.09
C HIS A 104 15.29 -7.19 17.11
N ARG A 105 15.63 -8.48 17.02
CA ARG A 105 16.66 -9.01 16.10
C ARG A 105 16.07 -10.00 15.09
N ARG A 106 14.92 -10.58 15.38
CA ARG A 106 14.19 -11.52 14.54
C ARG A 106 12.86 -10.90 14.19
N ILE A 107 12.82 -10.27 13.03
CA ILE A 107 11.67 -9.50 12.57
C ILE A 107 11.15 -10.12 11.28
N ALA A 108 9.89 -10.53 11.27
CA ALA A 108 9.23 -11.08 10.09
C ALA A 108 8.53 -9.99 9.29
N LEU A 109 8.43 -10.22 7.98
CA LEU A 109 7.51 -9.48 7.11
C LEU A 109 6.56 -10.47 6.45
N LEU A 110 5.27 -10.28 6.63
CA LEU A 110 4.23 -10.95 5.86
C LEU A 110 3.86 -10.01 4.72
N GLY A 111 4.36 -10.30 3.51
CA GLY A 111 4.20 -9.47 2.34
C GLY A 111 3.27 -10.08 1.30
N GLU A 112 2.69 -9.24 0.46
CA GLU A 112 1.95 -9.70 -0.70
C GLU A 112 2.90 -10.23 -1.77
N SER A 113 2.44 -11.21 -2.54
CA SER A 113 3.27 -11.89 -3.54
C SER A 113 3.16 -11.30 -4.95
N ASN A 114 2.26 -10.35 -5.19
CA ASN A 114 2.12 -9.74 -6.50
C ASN A 114 3.24 -8.70 -6.78
N ASN A 115 3.27 -8.17 -7.99
CA ASN A 115 4.34 -7.30 -8.49
C ASN A 115 3.96 -5.82 -8.57
N GLN A 116 2.98 -5.39 -7.80
CA GLN A 116 2.63 -3.98 -7.74
C GLN A 116 3.76 -3.17 -7.10
N ALA A 117 3.96 -1.95 -7.58
CA ALA A 117 5.08 -1.10 -7.17
C ALA A 117 5.12 -0.85 -5.65
N PHE A 118 3.95 -0.61 -5.03
CA PHE A 118 3.89 -0.33 -3.59
C PHE A 118 4.35 -1.53 -2.75
N ILE A 119 4.08 -2.75 -3.20
CA ILE A 119 4.50 -3.98 -2.52
C ILE A 119 6.01 -4.13 -2.59
N THR A 120 6.59 -3.92 -3.76
CA THR A 120 8.06 -3.95 -3.95
C THR A 120 8.73 -2.91 -3.05
N GLN A 121 8.18 -1.70 -2.98
CA GLN A 121 8.71 -0.61 -2.16
C GLN A 121 8.64 -0.93 -0.66
N ARG A 122 7.53 -1.47 -0.18
CA ARG A 122 7.37 -1.88 1.22
C ARG A 122 8.35 -2.98 1.60
N ARG A 123 8.51 -3.98 0.74
CA ARG A 123 9.50 -5.05 0.94
C ARG A 123 10.92 -4.50 1.01
N GLN A 124 11.26 -3.59 0.11
CA GLN A 124 12.60 -3.02 0.04
C GLN A 124 12.93 -2.20 1.29
N GLY A 125 11.96 -1.44 1.83
CA GLY A 125 12.15 -0.69 3.07
C GLY A 125 12.51 -1.61 4.24
N TYR A 126 11.79 -2.72 4.38
CA TYR A 126 12.08 -3.75 5.38
C TYR A 126 13.47 -4.36 5.19
N LEU A 127 13.80 -4.78 3.97
CA LEU A 127 15.09 -5.40 3.67
C LEU A 127 16.26 -4.46 3.93
N ASP A 128 16.15 -3.21 3.53
CA ASP A 128 17.22 -2.23 3.72
C ASP A 128 17.46 -1.91 5.20
N ALA A 129 16.41 -1.76 5.97
CA ALA A 129 16.53 -1.52 7.41
C ALA A 129 17.23 -2.69 8.12
N LEU A 130 16.89 -3.93 7.79
CA LEU A 130 17.57 -5.12 8.34
C LEU A 130 19.03 -5.19 7.91
N ARG A 131 19.31 -4.97 6.62
CA ARG A 131 20.67 -5.01 6.09
C ARG A 131 21.56 -3.98 6.78
N GLU A 132 21.11 -2.77 6.95
CA GLU A 132 21.84 -1.69 7.62
C GLU A 132 22.16 -2.02 9.08
N ALA A 133 21.30 -2.81 9.74
CA ALA A 133 21.49 -3.25 11.10
C ALA A 133 22.26 -4.60 11.20
N GLY A 134 22.66 -5.18 10.06
CA GLY A 134 23.35 -6.48 10.05
C GLY A 134 22.46 -7.65 10.43
N LEU A 135 21.14 -7.56 10.21
CA LEU A 135 20.18 -8.58 10.60
C LEU A 135 19.72 -9.43 9.42
N SER A 136 19.32 -10.67 9.69
CA SER A 136 18.82 -11.62 8.71
C SER A 136 17.37 -11.30 8.32
N SER A 137 17.03 -11.57 7.07
CA SER A 137 15.66 -11.49 6.54
C SER A 137 15.02 -12.86 6.32
N GLU A 138 15.48 -13.90 7.04
CA GLU A 138 14.99 -15.27 6.86
C GLU A 138 13.51 -15.47 7.20
N TRP A 139 12.91 -14.53 7.92
CA TRP A 139 11.48 -14.57 8.30
C TRP A 139 10.58 -13.79 7.32
N LEU A 140 11.07 -13.45 6.15
CA LEU A 140 10.26 -12.86 5.09
C LEU A 140 9.37 -13.94 4.44
N ARG A 141 8.08 -13.66 4.33
CA ARG A 141 7.11 -14.52 3.63
C ARG A 141 6.30 -13.67 2.65
N ALA A 142 6.13 -14.16 1.44
CA ALA A 142 5.34 -13.50 0.40
C ALA A 142 4.19 -14.42 -0.03
N MET A 143 2.96 -13.89 -0.02
CA MET A 143 1.76 -14.67 -0.25
C MET A 143 0.60 -13.79 -0.74
N PRO A 144 -0.43 -14.36 -1.36
CA PRO A 144 -1.62 -13.58 -1.70
C PRO A 144 -2.28 -12.97 -0.46
N PRO A 145 -2.88 -11.77 -0.55
CA PRO A 145 -3.50 -11.12 0.59
C PRO A 145 -4.73 -11.89 1.07
N SER A 146 -4.68 -12.33 2.33
CA SER A 146 -5.75 -13.13 2.94
C SER A 146 -5.60 -13.17 4.45
N ARG A 147 -6.73 -13.04 5.17
CA ARG A 147 -6.78 -13.24 6.62
C ARG A 147 -6.34 -14.65 7.01
N ARG A 148 -6.87 -15.63 6.29
CA ARG A 148 -6.57 -17.05 6.54
C ARG A 148 -5.10 -17.36 6.34
N VAL A 149 -4.50 -16.84 5.28
CA VAL A 149 -3.09 -17.06 4.97
C VAL A 149 -2.20 -16.32 5.99
N GLY A 150 -2.56 -15.09 6.37
CA GLY A 150 -1.86 -14.35 7.43
C GLY A 150 -1.89 -15.10 8.76
N TYR A 151 -3.02 -15.69 9.11
CA TYR A 151 -3.17 -16.52 10.30
C TYR A 151 -2.27 -17.77 10.24
N ALA A 152 -2.34 -18.53 9.15
CA ALA A 152 -1.56 -19.75 8.99
C ALA A 152 -0.06 -19.49 8.96
N THR A 153 0.38 -18.45 8.26
CA THR A 153 1.79 -18.09 8.16
C THR A 153 2.35 -17.62 9.51
N THR A 154 1.57 -16.86 10.26
CA THR A 154 1.98 -16.44 11.60
C THR A 154 2.19 -17.66 12.51
N ASN A 155 1.28 -18.62 12.49
CA ASN A 155 1.42 -19.85 13.26
C ASN A 155 2.64 -20.69 12.83
N GLU A 156 2.92 -20.74 11.52
CA GLU A 156 4.12 -21.38 10.98
C GLU A 156 5.40 -20.73 11.55
N LEU A 157 5.49 -19.39 11.46
CA LEU A 157 6.64 -18.65 11.95
C LEU A 157 6.87 -18.84 13.45
N LEU A 158 5.81 -18.83 14.23
CA LEU A 158 5.90 -19.04 15.69
C LEU A 158 6.32 -20.45 16.07
N SER A 159 6.21 -21.41 15.15
CA SER A 159 6.60 -22.81 15.37
C SER A 159 8.05 -23.10 14.97
N LEU A 160 8.77 -22.12 14.43
CA LEU A 160 10.18 -22.28 14.07
C LEU A 160 11.06 -22.42 15.34
N PRO A 161 12.22 -23.08 15.24
CA PRO A 161 13.18 -23.16 16.34
C PRO A 161 13.62 -21.79 16.86
N GLN A 162 13.76 -20.82 15.95
CA GLN A 162 14.02 -19.43 16.28
C GLN A 162 12.90 -18.56 15.70
N PRO A 163 11.79 -18.42 16.43
CA PRO A 163 10.67 -17.68 15.94
C PRO A 163 10.97 -16.16 15.92
N PRO A 164 10.30 -15.39 15.06
CA PRO A 164 10.39 -13.94 15.12
C PRO A 164 9.81 -13.40 16.42
N THR A 165 10.36 -12.31 16.91
CA THR A 165 9.86 -11.59 18.10
C THR A 165 9.00 -10.40 17.71
N ALA A 166 9.02 -10.03 16.43
CA ALA A 166 8.19 -8.98 15.86
C ALA A 166 7.75 -9.37 14.45
N ILE A 167 6.57 -8.97 14.08
CA ILE A 167 5.97 -9.23 12.78
C ILE A 167 5.44 -7.91 12.20
N ILE A 168 5.80 -7.61 10.96
CA ILE A 168 5.23 -6.55 10.17
C ILE A 168 4.38 -7.18 9.07
N THR A 169 3.18 -6.66 8.84
CA THR A 169 2.37 -7.06 7.68
C THR A 169 2.24 -5.88 6.73
N ASP A 170 2.42 -6.11 5.43
CA ASP A 170 2.36 -5.05 4.43
C ASP A 170 0.94 -4.75 3.95
N CYS A 171 -0.05 -5.48 4.45
CA CYS A 171 -1.46 -5.19 4.22
C CYS A 171 -2.31 -5.54 5.44
N ASN A 172 -3.49 -4.93 5.52
CA ASN A 172 -4.37 -5.07 6.67
C ASN A 172 -5.01 -6.46 6.81
N THR A 173 -5.25 -7.17 5.71
CA THR A 173 -5.82 -8.52 5.76
C THR A 173 -4.83 -9.53 6.35
N HIS A 174 -3.56 -9.50 5.95
CA HIS A 174 -2.51 -10.28 6.61
C HIS A 174 -2.42 -9.92 8.09
N GLY A 175 -2.51 -8.61 8.40
CA GLY A 175 -2.44 -8.12 9.78
C GLY A 175 -3.56 -8.65 10.66
N ASP A 176 -4.78 -8.72 10.12
CA ASP A 176 -5.92 -9.26 10.86
C ASP A 176 -5.73 -10.74 11.18
N GLY A 177 -5.26 -11.51 10.20
CA GLY A 177 -4.93 -12.92 10.42
C GLY A 177 -3.81 -13.11 11.46
N ALA A 178 -2.75 -12.31 11.37
CA ALA A 178 -1.65 -12.34 12.32
C ALA A 178 -2.12 -11.98 13.74
N ALA A 179 -2.93 -10.93 13.87
CA ALA A 179 -3.48 -10.51 15.16
C ALA A 179 -4.31 -11.62 15.81
N MET A 180 -5.14 -12.31 15.02
CA MET A 180 -5.93 -13.44 15.50
C MET A 180 -5.05 -14.57 15.99
N ALA A 181 -4.02 -14.95 15.23
CA ALA A 181 -3.09 -16.01 15.61
C ALA A 181 -2.36 -15.68 16.91
N LEU A 182 -1.90 -14.45 17.07
CA LEU A 182 -1.24 -13.98 18.29
C LEU A 182 -2.20 -13.93 19.47
N ALA A 183 -3.42 -13.42 19.26
CA ALA A 183 -4.43 -13.35 20.32
C ALA A 183 -4.79 -14.73 20.87
N GLN A 184 -4.97 -15.71 19.99
CA GLN A 184 -5.29 -17.09 20.41
C GLN A 184 -4.18 -17.75 21.22
N ARG A 185 -2.93 -17.32 21.02
CA ARG A 185 -1.77 -17.82 21.78
C ARG A 185 -1.44 -17.00 23.02
N GLY A 186 -2.20 -15.92 23.27
CA GLY A 186 -1.90 -14.99 24.35
C GLY A 186 -0.62 -14.18 24.12
N LEU A 187 -0.23 -13.99 22.85
CA LEU A 187 1.01 -13.32 22.46
C LEU A 187 0.80 -11.94 21.81
N LEU A 188 -0.43 -11.46 21.77
CA LEU A 188 -0.72 -10.16 21.11
C LEU A 188 -0.36 -8.97 22.02
N CYS A 189 -0.61 -9.10 23.31
CA CYS A 189 -0.30 -8.11 24.34
C CYS A 189 0.30 -8.77 25.56
N GLY A 190 0.98 -7.99 26.41
CA GLY A 190 1.55 -8.47 27.66
C GLY A 190 3.07 -8.67 27.61
N GLU A 191 3.63 -9.22 28.67
CA GLU A 191 5.08 -9.32 28.83
C GLU A 191 5.77 -10.24 27.81
N ASN A 192 5.06 -11.27 27.34
CA ASN A 192 5.59 -12.22 26.37
C ASN A 192 5.08 -11.96 24.95
N ALA A 193 4.54 -10.78 24.69
CA ALA A 193 3.94 -10.46 23.40
C ALA A 193 4.97 -10.50 22.28
N VAL A 194 4.51 -10.95 21.11
CA VAL A 194 5.19 -10.74 19.83
C VAL A 194 4.69 -9.41 19.29
N SER A 195 5.60 -8.49 19.02
CA SER A 195 5.22 -7.18 18.49
C SER A 195 4.60 -7.33 17.11
N LEU A 196 3.50 -6.63 16.86
CA LEU A 196 2.79 -6.66 15.57
C LEU A 196 2.61 -5.25 15.05
N VAL A 197 3.06 -5.00 13.83
CA VAL A 197 2.83 -3.76 13.09
C VAL A 197 2.04 -4.07 11.82
N VAL A 198 0.91 -3.41 11.65
CA VAL A 198 0.01 -3.64 10.53
C VAL A 198 -0.03 -2.41 9.63
N TYR A 199 0.34 -2.58 8.37
CA TYR A 199 0.19 -1.51 7.38
C TYR A 199 -1.30 -1.23 7.15
N ASP A 200 -1.70 0.03 7.23
CA ASP A 200 -3.09 0.52 7.22
C ASP A 200 -3.92 0.18 8.46
N GLY A 201 -3.35 -0.48 9.46
CA GLY A 201 -4.08 -0.90 10.66
C GLY A 201 -5.00 -2.09 10.42
N LEU A 202 -5.71 -2.52 11.46
CA LEU A 202 -6.69 -3.59 11.31
C LEU A 202 -7.88 -3.14 10.46
N PRO A 203 -8.48 -4.04 9.66
CA PRO A 203 -9.72 -3.74 8.95
C PRO A 203 -10.84 -3.33 9.92
N GLN A 204 -11.75 -2.48 9.44
CA GLN A 204 -12.89 -2.02 10.27
C GLN A 204 -13.80 -3.17 10.71
N ASP A 205 -13.83 -4.25 9.96
CA ASP A 205 -14.62 -5.45 10.28
C ASP A 205 -13.82 -6.52 11.06
N SER A 206 -12.65 -6.15 11.59
CA SER A 206 -11.87 -7.05 12.45
C SER A 206 -12.62 -7.35 13.73
N ILE A 207 -12.54 -8.61 14.16
CA ILE A 207 -13.08 -9.04 15.46
C ILE A 207 -12.01 -8.97 16.56
N VAL A 208 -10.79 -8.57 16.23
CA VAL A 208 -9.72 -8.36 17.21
C VAL A 208 -9.82 -6.93 17.71
N ASP A 209 -10.13 -6.79 19.01
CA ASP A 209 -10.34 -5.49 19.65
C ASP A 209 -9.06 -5.07 20.38
N VAL A 210 -8.08 -4.60 19.60
CA VAL A 210 -6.80 -4.11 20.11
C VAL A 210 -6.35 -2.94 19.24
N ASP A 211 -5.78 -1.93 19.85
CA ASP A 211 -5.12 -0.83 19.14
C ASP A 211 -3.74 -1.31 18.66
N VAL A 212 -3.69 -1.85 17.44
CA VAL A 212 -2.44 -2.37 16.88
C VAL A 212 -1.52 -1.24 16.47
N ALA A 213 -0.22 -1.49 16.56
CA ALA A 213 0.77 -0.63 15.93
C ALA A 213 0.50 -0.60 14.42
N ALA A 214 0.56 0.58 13.82
CA ALA A 214 0.16 0.75 12.44
C ALA A 214 1.03 1.77 11.71
N VAL A 215 1.23 1.51 10.42
CA VAL A 215 1.70 2.50 9.46
C VAL A 215 0.46 3.01 8.73
N ILE A 216 0.12 4.27 8.92
CA ILE A 216 -1.08 4.87 8.35
C ILE A 216 -0.69 5.83 7.25
N GLN A 217 -1.20 5.58 6.06
CA GLN A 217 -1.12 6.52 4.95
C GLN A 217 -2.07 7.67 5.24
N SER A 218 -1.56 8.88 5.19
CA SER A 218 -2.23 10.06 5.76
C SER A 218 -3.65 10.23 5.24
N THR A 219 -4.62 9.99 6.09
CA THR A 219 -6.03 10.27 5.84
C THR A 219 -6.46 11.65 6.34
N ARG A 220 -5.63 12.29 7.17
CA ARG A 220 -5.93 13.59 7.77
C ARG A 220 -5.87 14.75 6.79
N GLN A 221 -5.18 14.59 5.68
CA GLN A 221 -4.91 15.66 4.71
C GLN A 221 -5.90 15.68 3.54
N GLY A 222 -6.90 14.79 3.53
CA GLY A 222 -7.87 14.75 2.44
C GLY A 222 -7.28 14.25 1.14
N VAL A 223 -6.94 12.96 1.06
CA VAL A 223 -6.39 12.30 -0.15
C VAL A 223 -7.29 12.51 -1.36
N GLY A 224 -8.60 12.34 -1.18
CA GLY A 224 -9.57 12.54 -2.25
C GLY A 224 -9.52 13.95 -2.82
N LYS A 225 -9.42 14.95 -1.95
CA LYS A 225 -9.29 16.35 -2.37
C LYS A 225 -7.98 16.60 -3.13
N GLN A 226 -6.87 16.08 -2.61
CA GLN A 226 -5.56 16.22 -3.27
C GLN A 226 -5.59 15.63 -4.69
N ILE A 227 -6.11 14.42 -4.83
CA ILE A 227 -6.19 13.74 -6.13
C ILE A 227 -7.16 14.47 -7.07
N ALA A 228 -8.31 14.91 -6.57
CA ALA A 228 -9.27 15.68 -7.36
C ALA A 228 -8.67 17.00 -7.88
N ASP A 229 -7.92 17.71 -7.05
CA ASP A 229 -7.23 18.93 -7.45
C ASP A 229 -6.19 18.64 -8.55
N MET A 230 -5.43 17.56 -8.42
CA MET A 230 -4.46 17.14 -9.45
C MET A 230 -5.14 16.78 -10.78
N VAL A 231 -6.27 16.08 -10.73
CA VAL A 231 -7.04 15.75 -11.93
C VAL A 231 -7.53 17.01 -12.64
N ARG A 232 -8.02 17.98 -11.88
CA ARG A 232 -8.46 19.27 -12.46
C ARG A 232 -7.32 20.01 -13.12
N GLN A 233 -6.17 20.08 -12.48
CA GLN A 233 -4.95 20.69 -13.04
C GLN A 233 -4.51 19.95 -14.31
N LEU A 234 -4.57 18.62 -14.29
CA LEU A 234 -4.22 17.79 -15.44
C LEU A 234 -5.15 18.09 -16.64
N ILE A 235 -6.45 18.15 -16.41
CA ILE A 235 -7.45 18.46 -17.45
C ILE A 235 -7.25 19.89 -17.99
N ASN A 236 -6.87 20.83 -17.14
CA ASN A 236 -6.59 22.22 -17.53
C ASN A 236 -5.28 22.38 -18.29
N GLY A 237 -4.45 21.34 -18.40
CA GLY A 237 -3.19 21.39 -19.12
C GLY A 237 -2.05 22.03 -18.34
N ASP A 238 -2.13 22.04 -17.01
CA ASP A 238 -1.06 22.53 -16.16
C ASP A 238 0.22 21.72 -16.35
N ASP A 239 1.36 22.32 -15.98
CA ASP A 239 2.67 21.67 -16.11
C ASP A 239 2.74 20.38 -15.32
N ILE A 240 3.00 19.26 -16.00
CA ILE A 240 3.12 17.93 -15.42
C ILE A 240 4.20 17.87 -14.32
N ALA A 241 5.28 18.64 -14.47
CA ALA A 241 6.35 18.66 -13.46
C ALA A 241 5.86 19.14 -12.08
N GLN A 242 4.75 19.88 -12.02
CA GLN A 242 4.12 20.32 -10.78
C GLN A 242 3.07 19.34 -10.24
N LEU A 243 2.77 18.28 -11.01
CA LEU A 243 1.78 17.27 -10.67
C LEU A 243 2.44 15.98 -10.20
N GLN A 244 3.41 16.10 -9.30
CA GLN A 244 4.13 14.97 -8.69
C GLN A 244 4.13 15.17 -7.18
N VAL A 245 3.34 14.38 -6.47
CA VAL A 245 3.11 14.56 -5.03
C VAL A 245 3.40 13.25 -4.29
N LEU A 246 4.31 13.33 -3.32
CA LEU A 246 4.64 12.23 -2.43
C LEU A 246 4.25 12.59 -1.00
N TRP A 247 3.41 11.78 -0.38
CA TRP A 247 3.03 11.96 1.02
C TRP A 247 3.70 10.91 1.90
N GLN A 248 4.15 11.36 3.08
CA GLN A 248 4.77 10.48 4.05
C GLN A 248 3.72 9.78 4.91
N PRO A 249 3.84 8.46 5.14
CA PRO A 249 3.00 7.76 6.11
C PRO A 249 3.40 8.12 7.54
N GLU A 250 2.47 7.91 8.47
CA GLU A 250 2.71 8.07 9.91
C GLU A 250 2.78 6.71 10.59
N PHE A 251 3.65 6.58 11.59
CA PHE A 251 3.76 5.38 12.40
C PHE A 251 3.14 5.61 13.79
N PHE A 252 2.28 4.69 14.21
CA PHE A 252 1.64 4.69 15.52
C PHE A 252 2.00 3.39 16.25
N PRO A 253 2.66 3.47 17.43
CA PRO A 253 3.05 2.27 18.16
C PRO A 253 1.88 1.45 18.71
N GLY A 254 0.74 2.06 18.99
CA GLY A 254 -0.42 1.39 19.57
C GLY A 254 -0.09 0.62 20.84
N GLN A 255 -0.75 -0.52 21.00
CA GLN A 255 -0.57 -1.42 22.14
C GLN A 255 0.30 -2.65 21.80
N THR A 256 0.68 -2.85 20.55
CA THR A 256 1.30 -4.08 20.05
C THR A 256 2.75 -3.93 19.59
N ALA A 257 3.34 -2.75 19.76
CA ALA A 257 4.76 -2.55 19.41
C ALA A 257 5.45 -1.57 20.35
#